data_27ace4f96b8aecc71aadc6f29211e29f
#
_entry.id   27ace4f96b8aecc71aadc6f29211e29f
#
_cell.length_a   1.000
_cell.length_b   1.000
_cell.length_c   1.000
_cell.angle_alpha   90.00
_cell.angle_beta   90.00
_cell.angle_gamma   90.00
#
_symmetry.space_group_name_H-M   'P 1'
#
loop_
_entity.id
_entity.type
_entity.pdbx_description
1 polymer ?
#
loop_
_entity_poly.entity_id
_entity_poly.type
_entity_poly.pdbx_seq_one_letter_code
_entity_poly.pdbx_strand_id
1 'polypeptide(L)'
;MASATSFYDFKPIDKRGQPVPLADHKGKVVLVVNVASKCGFTPQYEGLEKIYKDIKAKHGDDFTILGFPCNQFGGQEPGSDEEVQSFCQLNYGVTFPIMGKSDVNGDNANPLYEWLKKEQPGLLGMKRIKWNFEKFLIGRDGKVAGRWASTTKPEALEKPILEELAKPAPA
;
A
#
# COMPACT_ATOMS: atom_id res chain seq x y z
N MET A 1 -11.20 -12.10 20.44
CA MET A 1 -10.04 -11.32 19.96
C MET A 1 -10.36 -9.83 19.99
N ALA A 2 -9.46 -9.05 20.53
CA ALA A 2 -9.62 -7.61 20.46
C ALA A 2 -9.56 -7.14 19.00
N SER A 3 -10.43 -6.21 18.62
CA SER A 3 -10.38 -5.61 17.28
C SER A 3 -9.11 -4.79 17.13
N ALA A 4 -8.48 -4.86 15.96
CA ALA A 4 -7.35 -4.02 15.63
C ALA A 4 -7.79 -2.54 15.65
N THR A 5 -7.01 -1.68 16.28
CA THR A 5 -7.30 -0.25 16.42
C THR A 5 -6.38 0.64 15.60
N SER A 6 -5.26 0.09 15.10
CA SER A 6 -4.31 0.85 14.30
C SER A 6 -3.60 -0.03 13.29
N PHE A 7 -2.98 0.63 12.31
CA PHE A 7 -2.12 0.03 11.32
C PHE A 7 -1.01 -0.83 11.96
N TYR A 8 -0.51 -0.41 13.13
CA TYR A 8 0.62 -1.06 13.80
C TYR A 8 0.29 -2.40 14.43
N ASP A 9 -0.99 -2.78 14.47
CA ASP A 9 -1.42 -4.06 15.05
C ASP A 9 -1.24 -5.24 14.09
N PHE A 10 -0.83 -5.00 12.83
CA PHE A 10 -0.76 -6.02 11.79
C PHE A 10 0.67 -6.46 11.49
N LYS A 11 0.79 -7.70 11.03
CA LYS A 11 2.07 -8.32 10.64
C LYS A 11 1.90 -9.08 9.32
N PRO A 12 1.73 -8.33 8.20
CA PRO A 12 1.65 -8.99 6.90
C PRO A 12 2.95 -9.71 6.56
N ILE A 13 2.89 -10.66 5.64
CA ILE A 13 4.07 -11.40 5.22
C ILE A 13 4.80 -10.68 4.08
N ASP A 14 6.12 -10.83 4.07
CA ASP A 14 6.95 -10.39 2.95
C ASP A 14 7.00 -11.46 1.84
N LYS A 15 7.80 -11.21 0.80
CA LYS A 15 7.97 -12.14 -0.33
C LYS A 15 8.57 -13.49 0.08
N ARG A 16 9.16 -13.58 1.27
CA ARG A 16 9.76 -14.83 1.79
C ARG A 16 8.80 -15.56 2.73
N GLY A 17 7.58 -15.05 2.91
CA GLY A 17 6.61 -15.63 3.82
C GLY A 17 6.87 -15.30 5.29
N GLN A 18 7.73 -14.32 5.58
CA GLN A 18 8.05 -13.91 6.95
C GLN A 18 7.18 -12.76 7.41
N PRO A 19 6.71 -12.76 8.67
CA PRO A 19 5.92 -11.64 9.19
C PRO A 19 6.75 -10.35 9.25
N VAL A 20 6.12 -9.24 8.84
CA VAL A 20 6.72 -7.92 8.91
C VAL A 20 5.87 -7.08 9.87
N PRO A 21 6.33 -6.82 11.09
CA PRO A 21 5.54 -6.02 12.04
C PRO A 21 5.39 -4.57 11.54
N LEU A 22 4.17 -4.14 11.30
CA LEU A 22 3.92 -2.77 10.87
C LEU A 22 4.18 -1.76 12.01
N ALA A 23 4.31 -2.25 13.24
CA ALA A 23 4.77 -1.42 14.37
C ALA A 23 6.15 -0.80 14.13
N ASP A 24 6.97 -1.39 13.26
CA ASP A 24 8.26 -0.84 12.88
C ASP A 24 8.13 0.49 12.13
N HIS A 25 6.93 0.82 11.66
CA HIS A 25 6.63 2.08 10.95
C HIS A 25 5.97 3.14 11.84
N LYS A 26 5.95 2.97 13.16
CA LYS A 26 5.35 3.96 14.07
C LYS A 26 5.91 5.35 13.84
N GLY A 27 5.00 6.33 13.76
CA GLY A 27 5.37 7.72 13.54
C GLY A 27 5.64 8.09 12.07
N LYS A 28 5.66 7.10 11.17
CA LYS A 28 5.88 7.32 9.74
C LYS A 28 4.56 7.47 9.00
N VAL A 29 4.62 8.05 7.81
CA VAL A 29 3.50 8.07 6.86
C VAL A 29 3.70 6.92 5.88
N VAL A 30 2.66 6.12 5.65
CA VAL A 30 2.73 4.94 4.80
C VAL A 30 1.63 4.98 3.75
N LEU A 31 1.99 4.76 2.48
CA LEU A 31 1.05 4.58 1.39
C LEU A 31 0.95 3.08 1.10
N VAL A 32 -0.25 2.53 1.20
CA VAL A 32 -0.53 1.10 0.96
C VAL A 32 -1.23 0.96 -0.38
N VAL A 33 -0.69 0.13 -1.27
CA VAL A 33 -1.22 -0.04 -2.64
C VAL A 33 -1.29 -1.52 -2.96
N ASN A 34 -2.42 -2.00 -3.47
CA ASN A 34 -2.50 -3.33 -4.05
C ASN A 34 -2.06 -3.25 -5.51
N VAL A 35 -1.10 -4.09 -5.90
CA VAL A 35 -0.39 -3.95 -7.17
C VAL A 35 -0.53 -5.19 -8.05
N ALA A 36 -0.27 -5.01 -9.36
CA ALA A 36 -0.29 -6.10 -10.33
C ALA A 36 0.69 -5.81 -11.47
N SER A 37 1.24 -6.88 -12.05
CA SER A 37 2.24 -6.79 -13.12
C SER A 37 1.62 -6.68 -14.52
N LYS A 38 0.37 -7.11 -14.70
CA LYS A 38 -0.27 -7.22 -16.02
C LYS A 38 -1.59 -6.46 -16.08
N CYS A 39 -1.59 -5.21 -15.64
CA CYS A 39 -2.78 -4.35 -15.60
C CYS A 39 -2.57 -3.13 -16.49
N GLY A 40 -3.65 -2.57 -17.04
CA GLY A 40 -3.59 -1.29 -17.75
C GLY A 40 -3.09 -0.15 -16.87
N PHE A 41 -3.21 -0.28 -15.54
CA PHE A 41 -2.68 0.69 -14.58
C PHE A 41 -1.26 0.37 -14.10
N THR A 42 -0.65 -0.71 -14.56
CA THR A 42 0.72 -1.11 -14.16
C THR A 42 1.76 0.02 -14.34
N PRO A 43 1.66 0.90 -15.37
CA PRO A 43 2.56 2.05 -15.47
C PRO A 43 2.54 2.98 -14.25
N GLN A 44 1.56 2.87 -13.35
CA GLN A 44 1.56 3.62 -12.10
C GLN A 44 2.74 3.25 -11.18
N TYR A 45 3.38 2.10 -11.38
CA TYR A 45 4.62 1.77 -10.67
C TYR A 45 5.66 2.87 -10.83
N GLU A 46 5.79 3.41 -12.04
CA GLU A 46 6.76 4.48 -12.32
C GLU A 46 6.45 5.74 -11.50
N GLY A 47 5.18 6.14 -11.48
CA GLY A 47 4.74 7.29 -10.68
C GLY A 47 4.89 7.07 -9.18
N LEU A 48 4.58 5.86 -8.70
CA LEU A 48 4.77 5.49 -7.30
C LEU A 48 6.25 5.56 -6.90
N GLU A 49 7.13 5.02 -7.73
CA GLU A 49 8.56 5.05 -7.46
C GLU A 49 9.09 6.49 -7.46
N LYS A 50 8.60 7.32 -8.37
CA LYS A 50 8.99 8.72 -8.44
C LYS A 50 8.64 9.47 -7.14
N ILE A 51 7.40 9.38 -6.68
CA ILE A 51 6.99 10.05 -5.44
C ILE A 51 7.72 9.45 -4.23
N TYR A 52 7.98 8.15 -4.24
CA TYR A 52 8.75 7.48 -3.19
C TYR A 52 10.14 8.10 -3.06
N LYS A 53 10.87 8.18 -4.17
CA LYS A 53 12.22 8.76 -4.18
C LYS A 53 12.23 10.24 -3.83
N ASP A 54 11.32 11.02 -4.42
CA ASP A 54 11.26 12.46 -4.22
C ASP A 54 10.96 12.80 -2.76
N ILE A 55 10.01 12.11 -2.15
CA ILE A 55 9.62 12.35 -0.76
C ILE A 55 10.71 11.86 0.19
N LYS A 56 11.29 10.69 -0.05
CA LYS A 56 12.38 10.18 0.79
C LYS A 56 13.62 11.07 0.74
N ALA A 57 13.89 11.70 -0.37
CA ALA A 57 15.01 12.64 -0.48
C ALA A 57 14.87 13.84 0.47
N LYS A 58 13.64 14.23 0.79
CA LYS A 58 13.34 15.37 1.68
C LYS A 58 13.02 14.95 3.11
N HIS A 59 12.41 13.79 3.31
CA HIS A 59 11.88 13.35 4.60
C HIS A 59 12.50 12.07 5.13
N GLY A 60 13.44 11.47 4.38
CA GLY A 60 14.16 10.26 4.82
C GLY A 60 13.22 9.10 5.08
N ASP A 61 13.41 8.43 6.22
CA ASP A 61 12.65 7.24 6.60
C ASP A 61 11.26 7.54 7.16
N ASP A 62 10.84 8.81 7.20
CA ASP A 62 9.51 9.18 7.68
C ASP A 62 8.39 8.77 6.72
N PHE A 63 8.72 8.36 5.52
CA PHE A 63 7.75 7.93 4.52
C PHE A 63 8.17 6.61 3.88
N THR A 64 7.19 5.74 3.63
CA THR A 64 7.39 4.54 2.81
C THR A 64 6.11 4.20 2.03
N ILE A 65 6.27 3.37 1.00
CA ILE A 65 5.18 2.76 0.25
C ILE A 65 5.27 1.25 0.45
N LEU A 66 4.14 0.59 0.70
CA LEU A 66 4.06 -0.86 0.77
C LEU A 66 3.18 -1.35 -0.38
N GLY A 67 3.76 -2.10 -1.31
CA GLY A 67 3.03 -2.72 -2.42
C GLY A 67 2.60 -4.14 -2.06
N PHE A 68 1.30 -4.44 -2.20
CA PHE A 68 0.74 -5.76 -1.93
C PHE A 68 0.27 -6.39 -3.23
N PRO A 69 1.05 -7.30 -3.85
CA PRO A 69 0.61 -7.96 -5.06
C PRO A 69 -0.67 -8.77 -4.84
N CYS A 70 -1.61 -8.68 -5.77
CA CYS A 70 -2.89 -9.36 -5.66
C CYS A 70 -3.33 -9.87 -7.02
N ASN A 71 -3.82 -11.11 -7.09
CA ASN A 71 -4.25 -11.76 -8.34
C ASN A 71 -5.78 -11.81 -8.50
N GLN A 72 -6.54 -11.10 -7.65
CA GLN A 72 -8.00 -11.17 -7.66
C GLN A 72 -8.69 -10.36 -8.76
N PHE A 73 -7.95 -9.51 -9.46
CA PHE A 73 -8.52 -8.60 -10.45
C PHE A 73 -8.10 -9.01 -11.86
N GLY A 74 -8.91 -9.86 -12.49
CA GLY A 74 -8.65 -10.34 -13.83
C GLY A 74 -7.44 -11.27 -13.97
N GLY A 75 -6.92 -11.80 -12.84
CA GLY A 75 -5.73 -12.67 -12.89
C GLY A 75 -4.48 -11.95 -13.37
N GLN A 76 -4.35 -10.66 -13.09
CA GLN A 76 -3.27 -9.81 -13.61
C GLN A 76 -1.99 -9.80 -12.78
N GLU A 77 -1.90 -10.70 -11.78
CA GLU A 77 -0.69 -10.95 -11.00
C GLU A 77 -0.45 -12.46 -10.83
N PRO A 78 -0.26 -13.20 -11.93
CA PRO A 78 -0.16 -14.68 -11.86
C PRO A 78 1.20 -15.21 -11.43
N GLY A 79 2.25 -14.37 -11.41
CA GLY A 79 3.61 -14.80 -11.11
C GLY A 79 3.84 -15.12 -9.64
N SER A 80 4.94 -15.78 -9.35
CA SER A 80 5.44 -15.98 -7.99
C SER A 80 5.91 -14.67 -7.40
N ASP A 81 6.11 -14.62 -6.07
CA ASP A 81 6.62 -13.42 -5.41
C ASP A 81 7.98 -12.97 -5.97
N GLU A 82 8.86 -13.92 -6.30
CA GLU A 82 10.14 -13.60 -6.93
C GLU A 82 9.97 -13.01 -8.34
N GLU A 83 9.07 -13.58 -9.14
CA GLU A 83 8.79 -13.07 -10.49
C GLU A 83 8.21 -11.66 -10.43
N VAL A 84 7.31 -11.38 -9.48
CA VAL A 84 6.74 -10.06 -9.26
C VAL A 84 7.83 -9.06 -8.89
N GLN A 85 8.70 -9.42 -7.95
CA GLN A 85 9.80 -8.55 -7.52
C GLN A 85 10.74 -8.23 -8.69
N SER A 86 11.12 -9.24 -9.48
CA SER A 86 11.99 -9.07 -10.64
C SER A 86 11.33 -8.20 -11.71
N PHE A 87 10.05 -8.41 -11.96
CA PHE A 87 9.29 -7.58 -12.91
C PHE A 87 9.31 -6.11 -12.51
N CYS A 88 9.04 -5.81 -11.25
CA CYS A 88 9.02 -4.43 -10.75
C CYS A 88 10.38 -3.76 -10.90
N GLN A 89 11.46 -4.46 -10.54
CA GLN A 89 12.81 -3.91 -10.62
C GLN A 89 13.26 -3.70 -12.07
N LEU A 90 13.04 -4.67 -12.94
CA LEU A 90 13.54 -4.63 -14.32
C LEU A 90 12.76 -3.64 -15.20
N ASN A 91 11.45 -3.53 -14.99
CA ASN A 91 10.60 -2.73 -15.87
C ASN A 91 10.34 -1.31 -15.36
N TYR A 92 10.35 -1.10 -14.04
CA TYR A 92 9.97 0.19 -13.45
C TYR A 92 10.96 0.70 -12.41
N GLY A 93 12.05 -0.03 -12.16
CA GLY A 93 13.07 0.38 -11.20
C GLY A 93 12.55 0.54 -9.77
N VAL A 94 11.53 -0.24 -9.39
CA VAL A 94 10.86 -0.13 -8.09
C VAL A 94 11.83 -0.46 -6.96
N THR A 95 11.97 0.47 -6.00
CA THR A 95 12.79 0.30 -4.81
C THR A 95 11.98 0.29 -3.51
N PHE A 96 10.71 0.70 -3.54
CA PHE A 96 9.86 0.58 -2.35
C PHE A 96 9.52 -0.89 -2.08
N PRO A 97 9.24 -1.25 -0.80
CA PRO A 97 8.97 -2.66 -0.44
C PRO A 97 7.76 -3.24 -1.15
N ILE A 98 7.94 -4.44 -1.73
CA ILE A 98 6.87 -5.26 -2.28
C ILE A 98 6.69 -6.44 -1.34
N MET A 99 5.49 -6.57 -0.78
CA MET A 99 5.14 -7.61 0.17
C MET A 99 4.78 -8.91 -0.53
N GLY A 100 4.48 -9.96 0.22
CA GLY A 100 4.00 -11.22 -0.33
C GLY A 100 2.64 -11.06 -0.97
N LYS A 101 2.38 -11.86 -2.02
CA LYS A 101 1.10 -11.85 -2.70
C LYS A 101 -0.01 -12.22 -1.73
N SER A 102 -1.13 -11.51 -1.76
CA SER A 102 -2.26 -11.76 -0.87
C SER A 102 -3.58 -11.37 -1.52
N ASP A 103 -4.67 -11.91 -0.95
CA ASP A 103 -6.02 -11.46 -1.31
C ASP A 103 -6.36 -10.19 -0.52
N VAL A 104 -7.14 -9.33 -1.13
CA VAL A 104 -7.62 -8.09 -0.50
C VAL A 104 -9.13 -8.09 -0.29
N ASN A 105 -9.83 -9.02 -0.92
CA ASN A 105 -11.29 -9.22 -0.79
C ASN A 105 -11.58 -10.70 -0.50
N GLY A 106 -12.74 -10.97 0.12
CA GLY A 106 -13.22 -12.33 0.34
C GLY A 106 -12.71 -12.94 1.64
N ASP A 107 -12.95 -14.24 1.79
CA ASP A 107 -12.73 -14.95 3.06
C ASP A 107 -11.27 -15.08 3.45
N ASN A 108 -10.37 -15.05 2.47
CA ASN A 108 -8.92 -15.17 2.70
C ASN A 108 -8.20 -13.84 2.62
N ALA A 109 -8.92 -12.73 2.69
CA ALA A 109 -8.32 -11.41 2.59
C ALA A 109 -7.33 -11.16 3.72
N ASN A 110 -6.23 -10.50 3.37
CA ASN A 110 -5.23 -10.06 4.32
C ASN A 110 -5.92 -9.23 5.43
N PRO A 111 -5.72 -9.58 6.71
CA PRO A 111 -6.36 -8.85 7.83
C PRO A 111 -6.13 -7.34 7.78
N LEU A 112 -4.97 -6.90 7.32
CA LEU A 112 -4.70 -5.47 7.14
C LEU A 112 -5.74 -4.84 6.19
N TYR A 113 -6.03 -5.49 5.06
CA TYR A 113 -6.98 -4.96 4.08
C TYR A 113 -8.41 -4.97 4.61
N GLU A 114 -8.79 -5.95 5.41
CA GLU A 114 -10.11 -5.94 6.06
C GLU A 114 -10.26 -4.72 6.97
N TRP A 115 -9.22 -4.39 7.72
CA TRP A 115 -9.21 -3.20 8.57
C TRP A 115 -9.23 -1.91 7.76
N LEU A 116 -8.39 -1.82 6.70
CA LEU A 116 -8.34 -0.63 5.85
C LEU A 116 -9.71 -0.32 5.22
N LYS A 117 -10.37 -1.34 4.68
CA LYS A 117 -11.67 -1.20 4.05
C LYS A 117 -12.75 -0.75 5.03
N LYS A 118 -12.69 -1.24 6.25
CA LYS A 118 -13.64 -0.88 7.32
C LYS A 118 -13.43 0.56 7.79
N GLU A 119 -12.18 0.95 7.99
CA GLU A 119 -11.85 2.30 8.49
C GLU A 119 -12.10 3.38 7.45
N GLN A 120 -11.92 3.07 6.18
CA GLN A 120 -12.11 4.04 5.09
C GLN A 120 -12.86 3.37 3.93
N PRO A 121 -14.20 3.36 3.95
CA PRO A 121 -14.97 2.89 2.80
C PRO A 121 -14.71 3.74 1.56
N GLY A 122 -14.81 3.11 0.39
CA GLY A 122 -14.63 3.80 -0.87
C GLY A 122 -15.88 4.56 -1.33
N LEU A 123 -15.94 4.84 -2.63
CA LEU A 123 -17.04 5.56 -3.26
C LEU A 123 -18.39 4.90 -2.92
N LEU A 124 -19.40 5.73 -2.58
CA LEU A 124 -20.75 5.29 -2.22
C LEU A 124 -20.79 4.33 -1.01
N GLY A 125 -19.79 4.40 -0.13
CA GLY A 125 -19.70 3.55 1.05
C GLY A 125 -19.29 2.11 0.75
N MET A 126 -18.84 1.81 -0.46
CA MET A 126 -18.41 0.47 -0.84
C MET A 126 -17.06 0.13 -0.24
N LYS A 127 -17.02 -0.91 0.60
CA LYS A 127 -15.77 -1.33 1.27
C LYS A 127 -14.84 -2.09 0.34
N ARG A 128 -15.37 -2.92 -0.55
CA ARG A 128 -14.61 -3.77 -1.45
C ARG A 128 -13.56 -3.00 -2.25
N ILE A 129 -12.35 -3.57 -2.36
CA ILE A 129 -11.36 -3.10 -3.32
C ILE A 129 -11.87 -3.44 -4.73
N LYS A 130 -11.96 -2.46 -5.60
CA LYS A 130 -12.60 -2.63 -6.91
C LYS A 130 -11.65 -3.09 -7.99
N TRP A 131 -10.37 -2.70 -7.91
CA TRP A 131 -9.38 -3.03 -8.94
C TRP A 131 -7.96 -2.87 -8.41
N ASN A 132 -6.97 -3.19 -9.26
CA ASN A 132 -5.56 -3.00 -8.95
C ASN A 132 -5.22 -1.52 -8.73
N PHE A 133 -4.19 -1.24 -7.95
CA PHE A 133 -3.68 0.12 -7.68
C PHE A 133 -4.66 1.05 -6.96
N GLU A 134 -5.52 0.52 -6.12
CA GLU A 134 -6.26 1.31 -5.15
C GLU A 134 -5.30 1.67 -3.99
N LYS A 135 -5.43 2.87 -3.43
CA LYS A 135 -4.44 3.41 -2.51
C LYS A 135 -5.07 3.79 -1.18
N PHE A 136 -4.37 3.48 -0.09
CA PHE A 136 -4.73 3.94 1.26
C PHE A 136 -3.54 4.68 1.85
N LEU A 137 -3.80 5.84 2.47
CA LEU A 137 -2.76 6.62 3.16
C LEU A 137 -2.92 6.45 4.66
N ILE A 138 -1.81 6.11 5.32
CA ILE A 138 -1.75 5.97 6.78
C ILE A 138 -0.96 7.14 7.33
N GLY A 139 -1.57 7.87 8.26
CA GLY A 139 -0.92 9.00 8.92
C GLY A 139 0.06 8.56 10.01
N ARG A 140 0.78 9.52 10.57
CA ARG A 140 1.76 9.26 11.62
C ARG A 140 1.18 8.63 12.88
N ASP A 141 -0.12 8.75 13.08
CA ASP A 141 -0.85 8.19 14.22
C ASP A 141 -1.32 6.73 13.98
N GLY A 142 -1.00 6.16 12.83
CA GLY A 142 -1.40 4.80 12.49
C GLY A 142 -2.85 4.67 12.04
N LYS A 143 -3.54 5.78 11.81
CA LYS A 143 -4.92 5.79 11.34
C LYS A 143 -4.98 6.04 9.85
N VAL A 144 -6.05 5.58 9.20
CA VAL A 144 -6.26 5.81 7.76
C VAL A 144 -6.63 7.27 7.54
N ALA A 145 -5.83 7.97 6.76
CA ALA A 145 -6.04 9.37 6.42
C ALA A 145 -6.80 9.56 5.11
N GLY A 146 -6.81 8.55 4.23
CA GLY A 146 -7.53 8.64 2.97
C GLY A 146 -7.47 7.37 2.15
N ARG A 147 -8.34 7.31 1.12
CA ARG A 147 -8.42 6.21 0.17
C ARG A 147 -8.70 6.77 -1.21
N TRP A 148 -8.02 6.26 -2.22
CA TRP A 148 -8.19 6.69 -3.62
C TRP A 148 -8.34 5.50 -4.54
N ALA A 149 -9.20 5.65 -5.55
CA ALA A 149 -9.47 4.63 -6.54
C ALA A 149 -8.26 4.39 -7.46
N SER A 150 -8.30 3.29 -8.20
CA SER A 150 -7.26 2.90 -9.15
C SER A 150 -6.92 3.99 -10.17
N THR A 151 -7.91 4.76 -10.59
CA THR A 151 -7.76 5.82 -11.60
C THR A 151 -7.01 7.05 -11.10
N THR A 152 -6.86 7.21 -9.79
CA THR A 152 -6.10 8.34 -9.24
C THR A 152 -4.61 8.09 -9.45
N LYS A 153 -3.96 8.98 -10.18
CA LYS A 153 -2.53 8.86 -10.48
C LYS A 153 -1.69 9.08 -9.22
N PRO A 154 -0.55 8.37 -9.11
CA PRO A 154 0.33 8.55 -7.94
C PRO A 154 0.75 9.99 -7.67
N GLU A 155 0.98 10.76 -8.72
CA GLU A 155 1.40 12.18 -8.59
C GLU A 155 0.37 13.02 -7.83
N ALA A 156 -0.90 12.69 -7.95
CA ALA A 156 -1.98 13.38 -7.24
C ALA A 156 -1.95 13.13 -5.73
N LEU A 157 -1.21 12.11 -5.27
CA LEU A 157 -1.11 11.77 -3.85
C LEU A 157 0.04 12.50 -3.15
N GLU A 158 0.94 13.14 -3.88
CA GLU A 158 2.08 13.84 -3.27
C GLU A 158 1.60 14.87 -2.25
N LYS A 159 0.61 15.69 -2.60
CA LYS A 159 0.08 16.71 -1.69
C LYS A 159 -0.52 16.13 -0.41
N PRO A 160 -1.44 15.15 -0.45
CA PRO A 160 -1.95 14.52 0.77
C PRO A 160 -0.84 13.89 1.63
N ILE A 161 0.15 13.27 1.01
CA ILE A 161 1.28 12.66 1.73
C ILE A 161 2.08 13.74 2.47
N LEU A 162 2.41 14.84 1.79
CA LEU A 162 3.16 15.94 2.40
C LEU A 162 2.37 16.60 3.52
N GLU A 163 1.05 16.70 3.41
CA GLU A 163 0.20 17.23 4.47
C GLU A 163 0.26 16.34 5.72
N GLU A 164 0.26 15.00 5.57
CA GLU A 164 0.41 14.09 6.71
C GLU A 164 1.81 14.16 7.31
N LEU A 165 2.84 14.30 6.48
CA LEU A 165 4.22 14.44 6.96
C LEU A 165 4.44 15.74 7.73
N ALA A 166 3.69 16.78 7.43
CA ALA A 166 3.77 18.07 8.15
C ALA A 166 3.17 17.99 9.56
N LYS A 167 2.37 16.97 9.87
CA LYS A 167 1.81 16.79 11.21
C LYS A 167 2.85 16.20 12.15
N PRO A 168 2.82 16.57 13.46
CA PRO A 168 3.74 15.95 14.42
C PRO A 168 3.43 14.47 14.64
N ALA A 169 4.47 13.67 14.88
CA ALA A 169 4.28 12.29 15.30
C ALA A 169 3.68 12.27 16.71
N PRO A 170 2.74 11.32 17.00
CA PRO A 170 2.24 11.16 18.36
C PRO A 170 3.36 10.83 19.34
N ALA A 171 3.20 11.28 20.56
CA ALA A 171 4.15 11.00 21.63
C ALA A 171 4.17 9.52 22.01
#